data_9c40a6469c58893331a6d5cd27bc4754
#
_entry.id   9c40a6469c58893331a6d5cd27bc4754
#
_cell.length_a   1.000
_cell.length_b   1.000
_cell.length_c   1.000
_cell.angle_alpha   90.00
_cell.angle_beta   90.00
_cell.angle_gamma   90.00
#
_symmetry.space_group_name_H-M   'P 1'
#
loop_
_entity.id
_entity.type
_entity.pdbx_description
1 polymer ?
#
loop_
_entity_poly.entity_id
_entity_poly.type
_entity_poly.pdbx_seq_one_letter_code
_entity_poly.pdbx_strand_id
1 'polypeptide(L)'
;IYFRSTDEIPEGEKRIAYMVVTADKGLAGSYNHNILKIAEEELAKHPKRQLYVLGEVGRHYFEERGIEINKQFHYTIQNPTLNRARNISEELLEGYRQGEFDEIYIIYTSMVNAMQEEAEILQLLPLKKADFHNVEIPLDVRREELALRPSADAVMNRIVPDYVVGFVYGALVESFSCEQNARMMAMEAATNSAKDMLHELDIMYNRARQAAVSYTHLRAHETDQYL
;
A
#
# COMPACT_ATOMS: atom_id res chain seq x y z
N ILE A 1 -19.98 4.30 -20.95
CA ILE A 1 -18.61 3.76 -20.94
C ILE A 1 -18.28 3.19 -19.57
N TYR A 2 -18.45 3.94 -18.48
CA TYR A 2 -18.00 3.58 -17.12
C TYR A 2 -18.87 2.54 -16.38
N PHE A 3 -20.03 2.16 -16.91
CA PHE A 3 -20.95 1.17 -16.35
C PHE A 3 -21.16 -0.02 -17.29
N ARG A 4 -20.21 -0.28 -18.18
CA ARG A 4 -20.30 -1.44 -19.08
C ARG A 4 -20.14 -2.73 -18.27
N SER A 5 -20.91 -3.77 -18.61
CA SER A 5 -20.66 -5.10 -18.07
C SER A 5 -19.47 -5.71 -18.80
N THR A 6 -18.58 -6.32 -18.04
CA THR A 6 -17.44 -7.12 -18.54
C THR A 6 -17.67 -8.60 -18.33
N ASP A 7 -18.87 -8.99 -17.84
CA ASP A 7 -19.21 -10.38 -17.53
C ASP A 7 -19.23 -11.31 -18.75
N GLU A 8 -19.42 -10.76 -19.95
CA GLU A 8 -19.40 -11.50 -21.21
C GLU A 8 -17.98 -11.82 -21.71
N ILE A 9 -16.96 -11.16 -21.17
CA ILE A 9 -15.57 -11.38 -21.55
C ILE A 9 -15.00 -12.50 -20.67
N PRO A 10 -14.46 -13.60 -21.28
CA PRO A 10 -13.81 -14.65 -20.50
C PRO A 10 -12.67 -14.06 -19.64
N GLU A 11 -12.52 -14.50 -18.39
CA GLU A 11 -11.54 -13.96 -17.42
C GLU A 11 -10.11 -13.93 -17.97
N GLY A 12 -9.68 -14.97 -18.71
CA GLY A 12 -8.34 -15.02 -19.30
C GLY A 12 -8.14 -14.11 -20.53
N GLU A 13 -9.20 -13.47 -21.04
CA GLU A 13 -9.16 -12.55 -22.19
C GLU A 13 -9.30 -11.09 -21.78
N LYS A 14 -9.72 -10.81 -20.57
CA LYS A 14 -9.84 -9.45 -20.04
C LYS A 14 -8.48 -8.77 -20.01
N ARG A 15 -8.43 -7.53 -20.48
CA ARG A 15 -7.26 -6.65 -20.38
C ARG A 15 -7.41 -5.81 -19.14
N ILE A 16 -6.59 -6.07 -18.16
CA ILE A 16 -6.71 -5.49 -16.83
C ILE A 16 -5.54 -4.55 -16.54
N ALA A 17 -5.85 -3.35 -16.07
CA ALA A 17 -4.87 -2.44 -15.50
C ALA A 17 -4.86 -2.57 -13.98
N TYR A 18 -3.71 -2.91 -13.41
CA TYR A 18 -3.49 -2.93 -11.97
C TYR A 18 -2.63 -1.74 -11.55
N MET A 19 -3.14 -0.93 -10.65
CA MET A 19 -2.38 0.11 -9.97
C MET A 19 -2.00 -0.37 -8.58
N VAL A 20 -0.72 -0.56 -8.31
CA VAL A 20 -0.20 -1.03 -7.02
C VAL A 20 0.50 0.10 -6.29
N VAL A 21 0.08 0.35 -5.05
CA VAL A 21 0.57 1.45 -4.21
C VAL A 21 1.51 0.89 -3.15
N THR A 22 2.83 1.09 -3.33
CA THR A 22 3.87 0.64 -2.40
C THR A 22 4.64 1.81 -1.84
N ALA A 23 5.49 1.59 -0.83
CA ALA A 23 6.34 2.64 -0.27
C ALA A 23 7.50 3.04 -1.21
N ASP A 24 8.00 4.26 -1.04
CA ASP A 24 9.25 4.70 -1.68
C ASP A 24 10.50 4.20 -0.94
N LYS A 25 10.38 3.88 0.36
CA LYS A 25 11.50 3.45 1.20
C LYS A 25 11.11 2.22 2.01
N GLY A 26 12.10 1.41 2.34
CA GLY A 26 11.94 0.26 3.23
C GLY A 26 11.77 0.64 4.71
N LEU A 27 11.99 -0.34 5.59
CA LEU A 27 11.92 -0.22 7.04
C LEU A 27 10.51 0.12 7.56
N ALA A 28 9.48 -0.27 6.83
CA ALA A 28 8.07 -0.11 7.18
C ALA A 28 7.43 -1.45 7.61
N GLY A 29 8.14 -2.26 8.38
CA GLY A 29 7.63 -3.56 8.85
C GLY A 29 7.17 -4.47 7.70
N SER A 30 5.98 -5.03 7.84
CA SER A 30 5.35 -5.92 6.84
C SER A 30 4.57 -5.19 5.74
N TYR A 31 4.45 -3.85 5.79
CA TYR A 31 3.64 -3.05 4.88
C TYR A 31 3.86 -3.43 3.40
N ASN A 32 5.11 -3.30 2.91
CA ASN A 32 5.41 -3.63 1.51
C ASN A 32 5.22 -5.12 1.20
N HIS A 33 5.60 -6.00 2.12
CA HIS A 33 5.47 -7.44 1.92
C HIS A 33 4.02 -7.86 1.69
N ASN A 34 3.10 -7.35 2.51
CA ASN A 34 1.69 -7.72 2.44
C ASN A 34 1.06 -7.29 1.10
N ILE A 35 1.32 -6.05 0.66
CA ILE A 35 0.75 -5.55 -0.59
C ILE A 35 1.35 -6.23 -1.82
N LEU A 36 2.66 -6.48 -1.81
CA LEU A 36 3.35 -7.14 -2.92
C LEU A 36 2.89 -8.59 -3.08
N LYS A 37 2.67 -9.30 -1.97
CA LYS A 37 2.12 -10.67 -1.98
C LYS A 37 0.75 -10.72 -2.64
N ILE A 38 -0.18 -9.86 -2.23
CA ILE A 38 -1.52 -9.79 -2.81
C ILE A 38 -1.45 -9.43 -4.30
N ALA A 39 -0.58 -8.48 -4.65
CA ALA A 39 -0.40 -8.08 -6.04
C ALA A 39 0.12 -9.26 -6.90
N GLU A 40 1.11 -10.03 -6.44
CA GLU A 40 1.59 -11.21 -7.17
C GLU A 40 0.51 -12.28 -7.34
N GLU A 41 -0.25 -12.58 -6.29
CA GLU A 41 -1.34 -13.55 -6.32
C GLU A 41 -2.40 -13.14 -7.35
N GLU A 42 -2.71 -11.85 -7.45
CA GLU A 42 -3.69 -11.34 -8.40
C GLU A 42 -3.16 -11.30 -9.83
N LEU A 43 -1.93 -10.84 -10.00
CA LEU A 43 -1.26 -10.80 -11.30
C LEU A 43 -1.12 -12.19 -11.93
N ALA A 44 -0.97 -13.24 -11.13
CA ALA A 44 -0.87 -14.62 -11.62
C ALA A 44 -2.17 -15.13 -12.26
N LYS A 45 -3.33 -14.58 -11.88
CA LYS A 45 -4.65 -14.98 -12.41
C LYS A 45 -4.91 -14.43 -13.81
N HIS A 46 -4.32 -13.29 -14.16
CA HIS A 46 -4.64 -12.56 -15.38
C HIS A 46 -3.41 -12.38 -16.29
N PRO A 47 -3.31 -13.14 -17.40
CA PRO A 47 -2.15 -13.06 -18.29
C PRO A 47 -2.09 -11.78 -19.12
N LYS A 48 -3.25 -11.20 -19.47
CA LYS A 48 -3.36 -9.95 -20.24
C LYS A 48 -3.52 -8.77 -19.27
N ARG A 49 -2.40 -8.34 -18.67
CA ARG A 49 -2.39 -7.28 -17.67
C ARG A 49 -1.37 -6.21 -17.98
N GLN A 50 -1.63 -5.00 -17.51
CA GLN A 50 -0.68 -3.90 -17.45
C GLN A 50 -0.54 -3.46 -15.99
N LEU A 51 0.70 -3.29 -15.55
CA LEU A 51 1.01 -2.99 -14.16
C LEU A 51 1.55 -1.56 -14.02
N TYR A 52 0.86 -0.77 -13.23
CA TYR A 52 1.21 0.60 -12.84
C TYR A 52 1.65 0.59 -11.38
N VAL A 53 2.91 0.90 -11.13
CA VAL A 53 3.47 0.82 -9.77
C VAL A 53 3.81 2.20 -9.24
N LEU A 54 3.25 2.54 -8.09
CA LEU A 54 3.63 3.70 -7.29
C LEU A 54 4.57 3.24 -6.18
N GLY A 55 5.62 4.02 -5.96
CA GLY A 55 6.65 3.74 -4.96
C GLY A 55 7.82 2.91 -5.50
N GLU A 56 9.02 3.27 -5.06
CA GLU A 56 10.26 2.66 -5.56
C GLU A 56 10.45 1.21 -5.13
N VAL A 57 9.95 0.85 -3.94
CA VAL A 57 10.08 -0.53 -3.41
C VAL A 57 9.35 -1.52 -4.30
N GLY A 58 8.14 -1.20 -4.73
CA GLY A 58 7.37 -2.05 -5.62
C GLY A 58 7.97 -2.14 -7.02
N ARG A 59 8.45 -1.02 -7.56
CA ARG A 59 9.11 -1.00 -8.87
C ARG A 59 10.30 -1.95 -8.90
N HIS A 60 11.21 -1.79 -7.95
CA HIS A 60 12.39 -2.63 -7.83
C HIS A 60 12.04 -4.12 -7.65
N TYR A 61 11.05 -4.40 -6.81
CA TYR A 61 10.57 -5.74 -6.56
C TYR A 61 10.08 -6.45 -7.82
N PHE A 62 9.23 -5.79 -8.62
CA PHE A 62 8.69 -6.38 -9.84
C PHE A 62 9.72 -6.47 -10.97
N GLU A 63 10.63 -5.49 -11.08
CA GLU A 63 11.74 -5.50 -12.04
C GLU A 63 12.71 -6.67 -11.78
N GLU A 64 13.08 -6.91 -10.51
CA GLU A 64 13.94 -8.05 -10.14
C GLU A 64 13.32 -9.40 -10.47
N ARG A 65 12.00 -9.51 -10.45
CA ARG A 65 11.27 -10.74 -10.83
C ARG A 65 10.97 -10.84 -12.31
N GLY A 66 11.37 -9.88 -13.10
CA GLY A 66 11.10 -9.84 -14.54
C GLY A 66 9.62 -9.62 -14.87
N ILE A 67 8.82 -9.08 -13.94
CA ILE A 67 7.43 -8.72 -14.18
C ILE A 67 7.41 -7.35 -14.87
N GLU A 68 6.79 -7.29 -16.05
CA GLU A 68 6.71 -6.09 -16.85
C GLU A 68 5.83 -5.04 -16.17
N ILE A 69 6.40 -3.83 -15.99
CA ILE A 69 5.72 -2.65 -15.43
C ILE A 69 5.67 -1.52 -16.46
N ASN A 70 4.70 -0.62 -16.34
CA ASN A 70 4.69 0.60 -17.15
C ASN A 70 5.85 1.53 -16.71
N LYS A 71 6.88 1.64 -17.56
CA LYS A 71 8.09 2.39 -17.24
C LYS A 71 7.91 3.91 -17.29
N GLN A 72 6.92 4.39 -18.04
CA GLN A 72 6.61 5.83 -18.14
C GLN A 72 5.85 6.32 -16.89
N PHE A 73 5.13 5.42 -16.24
CA PHE A 73 4.40 5.70 -15.01
C PHE A 73 5.35 5.69 -13.81
N HIS A 74 5.92 6.85 -13.49
CA HIS A 74 6.89 7.01 -12.40
C HIS A 74 6.40 8.04 -11.38
N TYR A 75 5.72 7.57 -10.36
CA TYR A 75 5.20 8.41 -9.28
C TYR A 75 5.68 7.91 -7.92
N THR A 76 6.10 8.85 -7.08
CA THR A 76 6.40 8.59 -5.68
C THR A 76 5.15 8.78 -4.82
N ILE A 77 5.12 8.12 -3.68
CA ILE A 77 3.99 8.21 -2.73
C ILE A 77 4.16 9.35 -1.72
N GLN A 78 5.37 9.91 -1.62
CA GLN A 78 5.67 10.98 -0.69
C GLN A 78 4.81 12.21 -0.97
N ASN A 79 4.17 12.73 0.07
CA ASN A 79 3.32 13.91 0.02
C ASN A 79 2.18 13.78 -1.03
N PRO A 80 1.18 12.93 -0.78
CA PRO A 80 0.05 12.75 -1.69
C PRO A 80 -0.74 14.06 -1.81
N THR A 81 -0.94 14.52 -3.05
CA THR A 81 -1.72 15.71 -3.37
C THR A 81 -2.83 15.37 -4.36
N LEU A 82 -3.92 16.11 -4.30
CA LEU A 82 -5.03 15.94 -5.24
C LEU A 82 -4.59 16.11 -6.71
N ASN A 83 -3.64 17.01 -6.97
CA ASN A 83 -3.12 17.23 -8.32
C ASN A 83 -2.35 15.99 -8.83
N ARG A 84 -1.56 15.34 -7.97
CA ARG A 84 -0.89 14.09 -8.30
C ARG A 84 -1.88 12.96 -8.57
N ALA A 85 -2.90 12.82 -7.71
CA ALA A 85 -3.98 11.86 -7.92
C ALA A 85 -4.71 12.08 -9.24
N ARG A 86 -4.93 13.34 -9.63
CA ARG A 86 -5.53 13.68 -10.92
C ARG A 86 -4.68 13.21 -12.09
N ASN A 87 -3.37 13.52 -12.10
CA ASN A 87 -2.47 13.11 -13.17
C ASN A 87 -2.42 11.58 -13.32
N ILE A 88 -2.32 10.86 -12.19
CA ILE A 88 -2.35 9.39 -12.15
C ILE A 88 -3.66 8.86 -12.74
N SER A 89 -4.78 9.42 -12.29
CA SER A 89 -6.11 8.99 -12.73
C SER A 89 -6.36 9.29 -14.20
N GLU A 90 -5.88 10.42 -14.71
CA GLU A 90 -6.03 10.81 -16.12
C GLU A 90 -5.37 9.79 -17.05
N GLU A 91 -4.17 9.31 -16.72
CA GLU A 91 -3.47 8.30 -17.51
C GLU A 91 -4.26 6.99 -17.59
N LEU A 92 -4.77 6.49 -16.44
CA LEU A 92 -5.59 5.28 -16.39
C LEU A 92 -6.94 5.45 -17.10
N LEU A 93 -7.59 6.59 -16.90
CA LEU A 93 -8.88 6.90 -17.52
C LEU A 93 -8.77 7.03 -19.03
N GLU A 94 -7.67 7.57 -19.53
CA GLU A 94 -7.44 7.70 -20.98
C GLU A 94 -7.29 6.32 -21.62
N GLY A 95 -6.45 5.43 -21.08
CA GLY A 95 -6.33 4.04 -21.54
C GLY A 95 -7.68 3.30 -21.50
N TYR A 96 -8.48 3.52 -20.45
CA TYR A 96 -9.83 2.94 -20.36
C TYR A 96 -10.78 3.47 -21.43
N ARG A 97 -10.77 4.77 -21.72
CA ARG A 97 -11.60 5.39 -22.78
C ARG A 97 -11.20 4.92 -24.17
N GLN A 98 -9.91 4.74 -24.41
CA GLN A 98 -9.37 4.22 -25.68
C GLN A 98 -9.61 2.73 -25.84
N GLY A 99 -10.11 2.06 -24.80
CA GLY A 99 -10.39 0.63 -24.81
C GLY A 99 -9.13 -0.22 -24.72
N GLU A 100 -8.05 0.29 -24.16
CA GLU A 100 -6.84 -0.49 -23.86
C GLU A 100 -7.10 -1.46 -22.72
N PHE A 101 -7.96 -1.08 -21.76
CA PHE A 101 -8.36 -1.86 -20.60
C PHE A 101 -9.86 -2.13 -20.58
N ASP A 102 -10.23 -3.30 -20.10
CA ASP A 102 -11.59 -3.69 -19.82
C ASP A 102 -11.96 -3.44 -18.36
N GLU A 103 -10.98 -3.58 -17.47
CA GLU A 103 -11.11 -3.36 -16.02
C GLU A 103 -9.90 -2.63 -15.46
N ILE A 104 -10.11 -1.83 -14.42
CA ILE A 104 -9.04 -1.16 -13.67
C ILE A 104 -9.20 -1.49 -12.18
N TYR A 105 -8.13 -2.00 -11.58
CA TYR A 105 -8.04 -2.29 -10.15
C TYR A 105 -6.96 -1.45 -9.48
N ILE A 106 -7.22 -1.10 -8.23
CA ILE A 106 -6.22 -0.53 -7.33
C ILE A 106 -5.92 -1.53 -6.22
N ILE A 107 -4.63 -1.71 -5.93
CA ILE A 107 -4.14 -2.51 -4.81
C ILE A 107 -3.43 -1.53 -3.88
N TYR A 108 -3.97 -1.35 -2.69
CA TYR A 108 -3.52 -0.36 -1.73
C TYR A 108 -3.67 -0.88 -0.30
N THR A 109 -3.12 -0.19 0.67
CA THR A 109 -3.27 -0.55 2.09
C THR A 109 -4.25 0.40 2.76
N SER A 110 -5.30 -0.16 3.35
CA SER A 110 -6.29 0.54 4.15
C SER A 110 -6.00 0.42 5.64
N MET A 111 -6.40 1.42 6.40
CA MET A 111 -6.25 1.46 7.85
C MET A 111 -7.54 1.02 8.54
N VAL A 112 -7.55 -0.21 9.04
CA VAL A 112 -8.69 -0.73 9.82
C VAL A 112 -8.76 -0.06 11.19
N ASN A 113 -7.60 0.09 11.85
CA ASN A 113 -7.42 0.83 13.10
C ASN A 113 -5.95 1.19 13.30
N ALA A 114 -5.62 1.90 14.38
CA ALA A 114 -4.25 2.36 14.65
C ALA A 114 -3.18 1.25 14.76
N MET A 115 -3.59 -0.01 14.97
CA MET A 115 -2.71 -1.17 15.11
C MET A 115 -2.82 -2.17 13.96
N GLN A 116 -3.84 -2.02 13.10
CA GLN A 116 -4.16 -2.99 12.06
C GLN A 116 -4.37 -2.28 10.74
N GLU A 117 -3.58 -2.70 9.77
CA GLU A 117 -3.65 -2.29 8.37
C GLU A 117 -3.87 -3.53 7.51
N GLU A 118 -4.64 -3.39 6.45
CA GLU A 118 -4.94 -4.48 5.52
C GLU A 118 -4.66 -4.03 4.09
N ALA A 119 -4.00 -4.90 3.34
CA ALA A 119 -3.85 -4.70 1.91
C ALA A 119 -5.12 -5.16 1.20
N GLU A 120 -5.69 -4.30 0.37
CA GLU A 120 -6.96 -4.50 -0.30
C GLU A 120 -6.84 -4.35 -1.82
N ILE A 121 -7.71 -5.06 -2.52
CA ILE A 121 -7.90 -4.92 -3.96
C ILE A 121 -9.29 -4.36 -4.20
N LEU A 122 -9.37 -3.26 -4.92
CA LEU A 122 -10.65 -2.66 -5.28
C LEU A 122 -10.73 -2.42 -6.78
N GLN A 123 -11.87 -2.76 -7.37
CA GLN A 123 -12.18 -2.44 -8.75
C GLN A 123 -12.58 -0.96 -8.85
N LEU A 124 -11.79 -0.18 -9.61
CA LEU A 124 -12.09 1.23 -9.88
C LEU A 124 -13.06 1.39 -11.05
N LEU A 125 -12.88 0.60 -12.10
CA LEU A 125 -13.71 0.61 -13.30
C LEU A 125 -13.82 -0.81 -13.88
N PRO A 126 -14.96 -1.14 -14.52
CA PRO A 126 -16.22 -0.37 -14.56
C PRO A 126 -16.90 -0.29 -13.19
N LEU A 127 -17.68 0.75 -12.98
CA LEU A 127 -18.49 0.90 -11.78
C LEU A 127 -19.67 -0.08 -11.81
N LYS A 128 -19.88 -0.81 -10.71
CA LYS A 128 -21.03 -1.71 -10.56
C LYS A 128 -22.19 -0.94 -9.97
N LYS A 129 -23.37 -1.03 -10.59
CA LYS A 129 -24.58 -0.38 -10.06
C LYS A 129 -24.94 -0.85 -8.65
N ALA A 130 -24.62 -2.09 -8.31
CA ALA A 130 -24.86 -2.66 -6.99
C ALA A 130 -24.09 -1.95 -5.86
N ASP A 131 -22.92 -1.39 -6.15
CA ASP A 131 -22.07 -0.73 -5.15
C ASP A 131 -22.70 0.56 -4.60
N PHE A 132 -23.66 1.13 -5.31
CA PHE A 132 -24.37 2.35 -4.94
C PHE A 132 -25.77 2.12 -4.31
N HIS A 133 -26.21 0.85 -4.18
CA HIS A 133 -27.52 0.54 -3.61
C HIS A 133 -27.56 0.49 -2.08
N ASN A 134 -26.42 0.40 -1.42
CA ASN A 134 -26.33 0.28 0.06
C ASN A 134 -26.25 1.63 0.78
N VAL A 135 -26.49 2.74 0.09
CA VAL A 135 -26.59 4.05 0.74
C VAL A 135 -27.94 4.12 1.46
N GLU A 136 -27.93 4.07 2.80
CA GLU A 136 -29.11 4.38 3.61
C GLU A 136 -29.54 5.82 3.34
N ILE A 137 -30.58 5.98 2.50
CA ILE A 137 -31.19 7.28 2.27
C ILE A 137 -32.10 7.56 3.47
N PRO A 138 -31.88 8.65 4.24
CA PRO A 138 -32.76 9.01 5.34
C PRO A 138 -34.22 9.10 4.85
N LEU A 139 -35.15 8.56 5.62
CA LEU A 139 -36.57 8.44 5.28
C LEU A 139 -37.27 9.79 4.99
N ASP A 140 -36.64 10.90 5.43
CA ASP A 140 -37.15 12.28 5.26
C ASP A 140 -36.77 12.93 3.94
N VAL A 141 -35.91 12.29 3.13
CA VAL A 141 -35.57 12.85 1.82
C VAL A 141 -36.67 12.49 0.83
N ARG A 142 -37.47 13.49 0.44
CA ARG A 142 -38.42 13.37 -0.69
C ARG A 142 -37.64 12.89 -1.91
N ARG A 143 -38.08 11.78 -2.50
CA ARG A 143 -37.58 11.35 -3.82
C ARG A 143 -38.05 12.36 -4.88
N GLU A 144 -37.28 13.41 -5.08
CA GLU A 144 -37.42 14.25 -6.25
C GLU A 144 -36.85 13.44 -7.43
N GLU A 145 -37.62 13.36 -8.50
CA GLU A 145 -37.13 12.85 -9.77
C GLU A 145 -36.01 13.79 -10.25
N LEU A 146 -34.77 13.39 -10.08
CA LEU A 146 -33.61 14.14 -10.58
C LEU A 146 -33.61 14.12 -12.10
N ALA A 147 -34.02 15.24 -12.71
CA ALA A 147 -33.90 15.44 -14.14
C ALA A 147 -32.44 15.71 -14.51
N LEU A 148 -31.72 14.68 -14.94
CA LEU A 148 -30.33 14.80 -15.42
C LEU A 148 -30.32 15.42 -16.82
N ARG A 149 -29.71 16.61 -16.95
CA ARG A 149 -29.61 17.35 -18.22
C ARG A 149 -28.15 17.47 -18.64
N PRO A 150 -27.77 17.26 -19.90
CA PRO A 150 -28.65 16.93 -21.04
C PRO A 150 -29.13 15.47 -21.05
N SER A 151 -28.38 14.54 -20.47
CA SER A 151 -28.72 13.11 -20.30
C SER A 151 -27.99 12.52 -19.11
N ALA A 152 -28.45 11.38 -18.61
CA ALA A 152 -27.78 10.65 -17.55
C ALA A 152 -26.33 10.28 -17.93
N ASP A 153 -26.13 9.82 -19.17
CA ASP A 153 -24.78 9.43 -19.65
C ASP A 153 -23.83 10.64 -19.72
N ALA A 154 -24.30 11.81 -20.16
CA ALA A 154 -23.48 13.01 -20.22
C ALA A 154 -23.07 13.48 -18.82
N VAL A 155 -23.97 13.40 -17.84
CA VAL A 155 -23.70 13.76 -16.46
C VAL A 155 -22.72 12.76 -15.83
N MET A 156 -22.94 11.45 -16.03
CA MET A 156 -22.07 10.41 -15.49
C MET A 156 -20.66 10.44 -16.10
N ASN A 157 -20.55 10.71 -17.39
CA ASN A 157 -19.25 10.87 -18.04
C ASN A 157 -18.44 12.05 -17.48
N ARG A 158 -19.09 13.00 -16.84
CA ARG A 158 -18.43 14.13 -16.19
C ARG A 158 -18.11 13.86 -14.72
N ILE A 159 -18.98 13.16 -14.00
CA ILE A 159 -18.84 12.91 -12.56
C ILE A 159 -17.86 11.76 -12.29
N VAL A 160 -17.90 10.67 -13.08
CA VAL A 160 -17.09 9.47 -12.81
C VAL A 160 -15.58 9.75 -12.81
N PRO A 161 -15.00 10.57 -13.69
CA PRO A 161 -13.59 10.94 -13.58
C PRO A 161 -13.23 11.60 -12.24
N ASP A 162 -14.07 12.54 -11.77
CA ASP A 162 -13.85 13.20 -10.48
C ASP A 162 -13.97 12.23 -9.30
N TYR A 163 -14.90 11.26 -9.38
CA TYR A 163 -15.03 10.18 -8.40
C TYR A 163 -13.76 9.32 -8.35
N VAL A 164 -13.24 8.90 -9.52
CA VAL A 164 -12.01 8.10 -9.60
C VAL A 164 -10.82 8.87 -9.02
N VAL A 165 -10.69 10.17 -9.37
CA VAL A 165 -9.63 11.03 -8.80
C VAL A 165 -9.74 11.12 -7.28
N GLY A 166 -10.95 11.30 -6.75
CA GLY A 166 -11.21 11.36 -5.31
C GLY A 166 -10.85 10.05 -4.61
N PHE A 167 -11.21 8.92 -5.23
CA PHE A 167 -10.89 7.61 -4.69
C PHE A 167 -9.39 7.32 -4.70
N VAL A 168 -8.71 7.58 -5.82
CA VAL A 168 -7.25 7.43 -5.92
C VAL A 168 -6.54 8.32 -4.90
N TYR A 169 -6.99 9.56 -4.72
CA TYR A 169 -6.45 10.45 -3.71
C TYR A 169 -6.59 9.88 -2.30
N GLY A 170 -7.79 9.39 -1.95
CA GLY A 170 -8.04 8.73 -0.66
C GLY A 170 -7.11 7.53 -0.44
N ALA A 171 -7.01 6.65 -1.42
CA ALA A 171 -6.13 5.47 -1.35
C ALA A 171 -4.64 5.84 -1.18
N LEU A 172 -4.16 6.90 -1.87
CA LEU A 172 -2.80 7.39 -1.71
C LEU A 172 -2.53 7.95 -0.31
N VAL A 173 -3.46 8.75 0.23
CA VAL A 173 -3.33 9.32 1.58
C VAL A 173 -3.37 8.23 2.64
N GLU A 174 -4.27 7.29 2.51
CA GLU A 174 -4.43 6.17 3.44
C GLU A 174 -3.21 5.25 3.42
N SER A 175 -2.75 4.85 2.24
CA SER A 175 -1.52 4.06 2.07
C SER A 175 -0.28 4.77 2.65
N PHE A 176 -0.15 6.08 2.42
CA PHE A 176 0.94 6.86 3.01
C PHE A 176 0.86 6.89 4.54
N SER A 177 -0.34 7.03 5.10
CA SER A 177 -0.54 7.01 6.55
C SER A 177 -0.20 5.64 7.15
N CYS A 178 -0.62 4.55 6.51
CA CYS A 178 -0.26 3.18 6.90
C CYS A 178 1.25 2.95 6.82
N GLU A 179 1.91 3.39 5.76
CA GLU A 179 3.36 3.30 5.61
C GLU A 179 4.10 3.99 6.77
N GLN A 180 3.69 5.22 7.12
CA GLN A 180 4.33 5.96 8.21
C GLN A 180 4.06 5.30 9.57
N ASN A 181 2.84 4.81 9.80
CA ASN A 181 2.48 4.10 11.02
C ASN A 181 3.27 2.79 11.16
N ALA A 182 3.32 1.96 10.12
CA ALA A 182 4.10 0.72 10.10
C ALA A 182 5.59 0.98 10.35
N ARG A 183 6.15 2.04 9.78
CA ARG A 183 7.54 2.45 10.01
C ARG A 183 7.77 2.88 11.44
N MET A 184 6.88 3.69 12.02
CA MET A 184 6.98 4.12 13.41
C MET A 184 6.98 2.92 14.36
N MET A 185 6.05 1.98 14.20
CA MET A 185 5.97 0.76 15.01
C MET A 185 7.22 -0.12 14.86
N ALA A 186 7.71 -0.30 13.63
CA ALA A 186 8.92 -1.09 13.38
C ALA A 186 10.16 -0.46 14.02
N MET A 187 10.30 0.86 13.97
CA MET A 187 11.42 1.58 14.61
C MET A 187 11.34 1.56 16.13
N GLU A 188 10.13 1.66 16.69
CA GLU A 188 9.93 1.51 18.14
C GLU A 188 10.31 0.12 18.63
N ALA A 189 9.85 -0.93 17.94
CA ALA A 189 10.23 -2.30 18.24
C ALA A 189 11.75 -2.53 18.15
N ALA A 190 12.40 -2.02 17.11
CA ALA A 190 13.86 -2.09 16.94
C ALA A 190 14.60 -1.36 18.07
N THR A 191 14.11 -0.18 18.48
CA THR A 191 14.70 0.59 19.57
C THR A 191 14.59 -0.14 20.92
N ASN A 192 13.46 -0.78 21.18
CA ASN A 192 13.27 -1.55 22.42
C ASN A 192 14.18 -2.79 22.43
N SER A 193 14.26 -3.53 21.34
CA SER A 193 15.17 -4.66 21.19
C SER A 193 16.65 -4.26 21.38
N ALA A 194 17.05 -3.09 20.88
CA ALA A 194 18.39 -2.57 21.08
C ALA A 194 18.68 -2.23 22.55
N LYS A 195 17.70 -1.68 23.28
CA LYS A 195 17.85 -1.42 24.74
C LYS A 195 18.02 -2.71 25.53
N ASP A 196 17.23 -3.75 25.20
CA ASP A 196 17.33 -5.05 25.87
C ASP A 196 18.71 -5.68 25.62
N MET A 197 19.20 -5.63 24.39
CA MET A 197 20.54 -6.13 24.04
C MET A 197 21.66 -5.36 24.78
N LEU A 198 21.53 -4.03 24.89
CA LEU A 198 22.49 -3.24 25.67
C LEU A 198 22.49 -3.65 27.14
N HIS A 199 21.31 -3.88 27.72
CA HIS A 199 21.19 -4.34 29.09
C HIS A 199 21.88 -5.70 29.31
N GLU A 200 21.68 -6.65 28.42
CA GLU A 200 22.37 -7.96 28.46
C GLU A 200 23.89 -7.81 28.36
N LEU A 201 24.36 -6.96 27.45
CA LEU A 201 25.79 -6.67 27.29
C LEU A 201 26.39 -6.03 28.55
N ASP A 202 25.69 -5.12 29.20
CA ASP A 202 26.12 -4.51 30.46
C ASP A 202 26.24 -5.55 31.58
N ILE A 203 25.31 -6.48 31.68
CA ILE A 203 25.40 -7.59 32.64
C ILE A 203 26.64 -8.48 32.38
N MET A 204 26.84 -8.86 31.12
CA MET A 204 27.99 -9.66 30.71
C MET A 204 29.31 -8.94 30.97
N TYR A 205 29.40 -7.65 30.65
CA TYR A 205 30.55 -6.81 30.92
C TYR A 205 30.86 -6.73 32.41
N ASN A 206 29.86 -6.48 33.25
CA ASN A 206 30.03 -6.40 34.70
C ASN A 206 30.49 -7.74 35.32
N ARG A 207 29.96 -8.88 34.84
CA ARG A 207 30.39 -10.22 35.24
C ARG A 207 31.85 -10.46 34.85
N ALA A 208 32.26 -10.14 33.63
CA ALA A 208 33.63 -10.29 33.16
C ALA A 208 34.60 -9.40 33.96
N ARG A 209 34.20 -8.15 34.23
CA ARG A 209 34.96 -7.21 35.06
C ARG A 209 35.16 -7.73 36.48
N GLN A 210 34.09 -8.24 37.13
CA GLN A 210 34.18 -8.82 38.47
C GLN A 210 35.08 -10.06 38.51
N ALA A 211 34.99 -10.94 37.51
CA ALA A 211 35.86 -12.10 37.41
C ALA A 211 37.34 -11.71 37.26
N ALA A 212 37.62 -10.69 36.42
CA ALA A 212 38.99 -10.19 36.26
C ALA A 212 39.54 -9.55 37.54
N VAL A 213 38.73 -8.75 38.26
CA VAL A 213 39.09 -8.14 39.54
C VAL A 213 39.32 -9.22 40.61
N SER A 214 38.44 -10.22 40.71
CA SER A 214 38.59 -11.32 41.65
C SER A 214 39.87 -12.11 41.38
N TYR A 215 40.18 -12.39 40.11
CA TYR A 215 41.42 -13.09 39.73
C TYR A 215 42.67 -12.29 40.12
N THR A 216 42.70 -10.99 39.87
CA THR A 216 43.85 -10.14 40.26
C THR A 216 44.00 -10.02 41.76
N HIS A 217 42.91 -9.98 42.53
CA HIS A 217 42.93 -9.93 43.99
C HIS A 217 43.44 -11.25 44.62
N LEU A 218 42.98 -12.39 44.10
CA LEU A 218 43.46 -13.71 44.53
C LEU A 218 44.97 -13.87 44.26
N ARG A 219 45.45 -13.48 43.10
CA ARG A 219 46.86 -13.55 42.74
C ARG A 219 47.74 -12.60 43.58
N ALA A 220 47.24 -11.44 43.98
CA ALA A 220 47.92 -10.54 44.88
C ALA A 220 48.10 -11.17 46.31
N HIS A 221 47.03 -11.83 46.80
CA HIS A 221 47.11 -12.54 48.10
C HIS A 221 48.05 -13.76 48.08
N GLU A 222 48.13 -14.50 46.97
CA GLU A 222 49.10 -15.63 46.86
C GLU A 222 50.54 -15.14 46.86
N THR A 223 50.83 -13.98 46.26
CA THR A 223 52.18 -13.39 46.24
C THR A 223 52.63 -12.86 47.63
N ASP A 224 51.72 -12.36 48.46
CA ASP A 224 52.00 -11.87 49.81
C ASP A 224 52.24 -13.02 50.84
N GLN A 225 51.84 -14.26 50.55
CA GLN A 225 52.06 -15.41 51.39
C GLN A 225 53.44 -16.05 51.18
N TYR A 226 54.24 -15.67 50.20
CA TYR A 226 55.54 -16.17 49.87
C TYR A 226 56.71 -15.20 50.19
N LEU A 227 56.38 -14.04 50.80
CA LEU A 227 57.36 -13.09 51.35
C LEU A 227 57.40 -13.15 52.90
#